data_3a394fff278abc84c36aff29f3aca4a2
#
_entry.id   3a394fff278abc84c36aff29f3aca4a2
#
_cell.length_a   1.000
_cell.length_b   1.000
_cell.length_c   1.000
_cell.angle_alpha   90.00
_cell.angle_beta   90.00
_cell.angle_gamma   90.00
#
_symmetry.space_group_name_H-M   'P 1'
#
loop_
_entity.id
_entity.type
_entity.pdbx_description
1 polymer ?
#
loop_
_entity_poly.entity_id
_entity_poly.type
_entity_poly.pdbx_seq_one_letter_code
_entity_poly.pdbx_strand_id
1 'polypeptide(L)'
;MNKNLITSALLAGSLALGGCMTSTAMSDDMSANGVSYVGGAAMYPTKTIVANAVNSPDHKTLVAAVTAAGLVDTLSGTGPFTVFAPTDAAFAKLPAGTVETLVKPENKTTLQSILTYHVVPGRVTASDLTTMIRDGGGRASLTTANGATLTASMMGDVVMLTDAKGGMSHVTQADVMQSNGVIHVLDSVLMP
;
A
#
# COMPACT_ATOMS: atom_id res chain seq x y z
N MET A 1 -48.17 19.64 -47.28
CA MET A 1 -48.27 20.99 -47.93
C MET A 1 -47.22 21.85 -47.31
N ASN A 2 -46.41 22.43 -48.18
CA ASN A 2 -45.36 23.44 -48.08
C ASN A 2 -44.03 22.99 -47.43
N LYS A 3 -42.98 22.69 -48.19
CA LYS A 3 -42.12 23.36 -49.20
C LYS A 3 -41.58 24.70 -48.69
N ASN A 4 -40.24 24.74 -48.51
CA ASN A 4 -39.25 25.66 -49.11
C ASN A 4 -37.90 25.37 -48.38
N LEU A 5 -36.86 24.89 -48.97
CA LEU A 5 -35.95 25.26 -50.05
C LEU A 5 -35.30 26.64 -49.90
N ILE A 6 -33.97 26.60 -50.12
CA ILE A 6 -33.04 27.61 -50.61
C ILE A 6 -32.26 28.32 -49.50
N THR A 7 -30.97 28.54 -49.50
CA THR A 7 -29.86 28.48 -50.48
C THR A 7 -28.51 28.62 -49.80
N SER A 8 -27.50 28.07 -50.44
CA SER A 8 -26.05 28.32 -50.44
C SER A 8 -25.58 29.69 -50.00
N ALA A 9 -24.45 29.70 -49.29
CA ALA A 9 -23.33 30.61 -49.59
C ALA A 9 -22.00 30.08 -49.02
N LEU A 10 -21.10 29.74 -49.92
CA LEU A 10 -19.64 29.65 -49.65
C LEU A 10 -19.11 31.01 -49.19
N LEU A 11 -18.22 31.00 -48.22
CA LEU A 11 -17.04 31.86 -48.30
C LEU A 11 -15.87 31.24 -47.49
N ALA A 12 -14.77 31.16 -48.20
CA ALA A 12 -13.46 30.71 -47.72
C ALA A 12 -12.82 31.78 -46.80
N GLY A 13 -11.98 31.32 -45.89
CA GLY A 13 -10.94 32.21 -45.39
C GLY A 13 -10.41 31.92 -44.03
N SER A 14 -9.17 31.54 -44.03
CA SER A 14 -8.14 31.94 -43.07
C SER A 14 -7.72 30.91 -41.99
N LEU A 15 -6.56 30.39 -42.24
CA LEU A 15 -5.61 29.78 -41.29
C LEU A 15 -5.47 30.65 -40.04
N ALA A 16 -5.64 30.01 -38.88
CA ALA A 16 -5.00 30.43 -37.63
C ALA A 16 -4.49 29.16 -36.93
N LEU A 17 -3.19 28.94 -37.06
CA LEU A 17 -2.45 28.07 -36.14
C LEU A 17 -2.56 28.68 -34.75
N GLY A 18 -3.36 28.06 -33.91
CA GLY A 18 -3.40 28.29 -32.47
C GLY A 18 -3.18 26.94 -31.82
N GLY A 19 -1.93 26.59 -31.59
CA GLY A 19 -1.58 25.45 -30.78
C GLY A 19 -2.06 25.66 -29.35
N CYS A 20 -3.24 25.16 -29.05
CA CYS A 20 -3.65 24.94 -27.67
C CYS A 20 -3.06 23.61 -27.26
N MET A 21 -1.90 23.66 -26.64
CA MET A 21 -1.43 22.55 -25.79
C MET A 21 -2.47 22.45 -24.66
N THR A 22 -3.49 21.66 -24.87
CA THR A 22 -4.22 21.07 -23.77
C THR A 22 -3.22 20.15 -23.08
N SER A 23 -2.66 20.64 -21.97
CA SER A 23 -2.14 19.78 -20.91
C SER A 23 -3.30 18.89 -20.51
N THR A 24 -3.43 17.78 -21.20
CA THR A 24 -4.20 16.65 -20.71
C THR A 24 -3.46 16.23 -19.45
N ALA A 25 -3.96 16.71 -18.31
CA ALA A 25 -3.65 16.10 -17.04
C ALA A 25 -3.82 14.61 -17.26
N MET A 26 -2.74 13.86 -17.19
CA MET A 26 -2.75 12.41 -17.06
C MET A 26 -3.24 12.13 -15.64
N SER A 27 -4.51 12.33 -15.43
CA SER A 27 -5.25 11.84 -14.29
C SER A 27 -6.04 10.63 -14.78
N ASP A 28 -5.71 9.50 -14.17
CA ASP A 28 -6.66 8.42 -13.93
C ASP A 28 -7.11 7.54 -15.10
N ASP A 29 -6.16 6.83 -15.72
CA ASP A 29 -6.54 5.55 -16.31
C ASP A 29 -5.51 4.45 -16.02
N MET A 30 -5.02 4.38 -14.77
CA MET A 30 -4.10 3.35 -14.32
C MET A 30 -4.77 2.24 -13.50
N SER A 31 -6.09 2.30 -13.34
CA SER A 31 -6.88 1.25 -12.66
C SER A 31 -7.38 0.14 -13.57
N ALA A 32 -7.18 0.22 -14.88
CA ALA A 32 -7.77 -0.72 -15.82
C ALA A 32 -7.25 -2.18 -15.70
N ASN A 33 -6.11 -2.41 -14.98
CA ASN A 33 -5.55 -3.74 -14.77
C ASN A 33 -5.31 -4.07 -13.27
N GLY A 34 -5.90 -3.33 -12.34
CA GLY A 34 -5.70 -3.54 -10.90
C GLY A 34 -4.27 -3.30 -10.43
N VAL A 35 -3.47 -2.59 -11.21
CA VAL A 35 -2.10 -2.21 -10.83
C VAL A 35 -2.14 -1.02 -9.89
N SER A 36 -1.57 -1.17 -8.70
CA SER A 36 -1.38 -0.09 -7.74
C SER A 36 0.06 0.45 -7.85
N TYR A 37 0.26 1.72 -7.56
CA TYR A 37 1.60 2.32 -7.53
C TYR A 37 1.97 2.66 -6.10
N VAL A 38 3.14 2.20 -5.67
CA VAL A 38 3.70 2.48 -4.34
C VAL A 38 5.11 3.02 -4.52
N GLY A 39 5.35 4.25 -4.05
CA GLY A 39 6.65 4.92 -4.23
C GLY A 39 7.06 5.06 -5.69
N GLY A 40 6.10 5.18 -6.62
CA GLY A 40 6.36 5.25 -8.06
C GLY A 40 6.61 3.90 -8.74
N ALA A 41 6.67 2.79 -7.99
CA ALA A 41 6.78 1.45 -8.56
C ALA A 41 5.42 0.80 -8.77
N ALA A 42 5.23 0.15 -9.92
CA ALA A 42 4.02 -0.59 -10.23
C ALA A 42 3.96 -1.91 -9.43
N MET A 43 2.88 -2.10 -8.69
CA MET A 43 2.57 -3.31 -7.95
C MET A 43 1.53 -4.12 -8.72
N TYR A 44 1.93 -5.26 -9.22
CA TYR A 44 1.08 -6.11 -10.06
C TYR A 44 0.32 -7.13 -9.20
N PRO A 45 -1.01 -7.21 -9.31
CA PRO A 45 -1.81 -8.17 -8.54
C PRO A 45 -1.52 -9.64 -8.90
N THR A 46 -0.83 -9.87 -10.00
CA THR A 46 -0.38 -11.21 -10.44
C THR A 46 0.93 -11.66 -9.79
N LYS A 47 1.64 -10.75 -9.12
CA LYS A 47 2.90 -11.04 -8.42
C LYS A 47 2.66 -11.23 -6.93
N THR A 48 3.55 -11.95 -6.27
CA THR A 48 3.53 -12.10 -4.80
C THR A 48 3.95 -10.80 -4.11
N ILE A 49 3.61 -10.70 -2.83
CA ILE A 49 3.99 -9.57 -1.96
C ILE A 49 5.48 -9.27 -2.05
N VAL A 50 6.33 -10.30 -1.93
CA VAL A 50 7.79 -10.14 -1.97
C VAL A 50 8.26 -9.71 -3.36
N ALA A 51 7.73 -10.32 -4.43
CA ALA A 51 8.13 -10.00 -5.80
C ALA A 51 7.80 -8.55 -6.20
N ASN A 52 6.75 -7.97 -5.64
CA ASN A 52 6.43 -6.56 -5.83
C ASN A 52 7.25 -5.65 -4.90
N ALA A 53 7.42 -6.02 -3.63
CA ALA A 53 8.17 -5.23 -2.67
C ALA A 53 9.63 -5.01 -3.11
N VAL A 54 10.28 -6.02 -3.70
CA VAL A 54 11.65 -5.91 -4.24
C VAL A 54 11.78 -4.83 -5.31
N ASN A 55 10.72 -4.59 -6.09
CA ASN A 55 10.71 -3.55 -7.13
C ASN A 55 10.36 -2.16 -6.59
N SER A 56 9.93 -2.05 -5.33
CA SER A 56 9.57 -0.76 -4.74
C SER A 56 10.80 -0.02 -4.23
N PRO A 57 11.02 1.22 -4.66
CA PRO A 57 12.14 2.04 -4.17
C PRO A 57 12.00 2.40 -2.68
N ASP A 58 10.76 2.41 -2.15
CA ASP A 58 10.44 2.85 -0.79
C ASP A 58 10.44 1.72 0.24
N HIS A 59 10.71 0.48 -0.16
CA HIS A 59 10.68 -0.70 0.72
C HIS A 59 11.98 -1.49 0.72
N LYS A 60 13.10 -0.85 0.41
CA LYS A 60 14.43 -1.50 0.35
C LYS A 60 14.84 -2.04 1.72
N THR A 61 14.65 -1.25 2.75
CA THR A 61 14.95 -1.66 4.13
C THR A 61 14.08 -2.82 4.58
N LEU A 62 12.79 -2.80 4.24
CA LEU A 62 11.86 -3.90 4.53
C LEU A 62 12.28 -5.20 3.83
N VAL A 63 12.64 -5.12 2.55
CA VAL A 63 13.10 -6.29 1.78
C VAL A 63 14.39 -6.86 2.36
N ALA A 64 15.36 -6.00 2.70
CA ALA A 64 16.59 -6.41 3.37
C ALA A 64 16.30 -7.09 4.72
N ALA A 65 15.39 -6.55 5.51
CA ALA A 65 14.98 -7.11 6.79
C ALA A 65 14.29 -8.48 6.63
N VAL A 66 13.37 -8.62 5.67
CA VAL A 66 12.68 -9.89 5.38
C VAL A 66 13.67 -10.95 4.91
N THR A 67 14.65 -10.57 4.10
CA THR A 67 15.72 -11.46 3.62
C THR A 67 16.62 -11.90 4.78
N ALA A 68 17.08 -10.97 5.61
CA ALA A 68 17.90 -11.25 6.79
C ALA A 68 17.19 -12.17 7.81
N ALA A 69 15.88 -11.97 7.97
CA ALA A 69 15.03 -12.80 8.83
C ALA A 69 14.80 -14.21 8.26
N GLY A 70 15.00 -14.42 6.94
CA GLY A 70 14.67 -15.66 6.25
C GLY A 70 13.19 -15.92 6.09
N LEU A 71 12.39 -14.86 5.99
CA LEU A 71 10.92 -14.92 5.85
C LEU A 71 10.43 -14.79 4.40
N VAL A 72 11.34 -14.70 3.44
CA VAL A 72 11.02 -14.57 2.01
C VAL A 72 10.10 -15.69 1.53
N ASP A 73 10.44 -16.93 1.85
CA ASP A 73 9.66 -18.12 1.44
C ASP A 73 8.29 -18.14 2.12
N THR A 74 8.24 -17.76 3.40
CA THR A 74 6.98 -17.68 4.16
C THR A 74 6.03 -16.66 3.55
N LEU A 75 6.52 -15.46 3.23
CA LEU A 75 5.73 -14.38 2.64
C LEU A 75 5.48 -14.56 1.13
N SER A 76 6.20 -15.46 0.48
CA SER A 76 5.95 -15.89 -0.91
C SER A 76 4.98 -17.07 -1.00
N GLY A 77 4.63 -17.67 0.11
CA GLY A 77 3.72 -18.81 0.20
C GLY A 77 2.29 -18.50 -0.30
N THR A 78 1.49 -19.55 -0.32
CA THR A 78 0.12 -19.53 -0.90
C THR A 78 -0.92 -18.80 -0.05
N GLY A 79 -0.57 -17.89 0.89
CA GLY A 79 -1.49 -17.04 1.67
C GLY A 79 -2.96 -17.45 1.71
N PRO A 80 -3.89 -16.59 1.94
CA PRO A 80 -3.79 -15.13 1.90
C PRO A 80 -3.12 -14.51 3.13
N PHE A 81 -2.35 -13.45 2.87
CA PHE A 81 -1.71 -12.66 3.94
C PHE A 81 -2.08 -11.19 3.80
N THR A 82 -2.19 -10.50 4.91
CA THR A 82 -2.22 -9.04 4.95
C THR A 82 -0.90 -8.56 5.54
N VAL A 83 -0.16 -7.77 4.78
CA VAL A 83 1.13 -7.23 5.20
C VAL A 83 1.03 -5.73 5.39
N PHE A 84 1.34 -5.28 6.58
CA PHE A 84 1.50 -3.88 6.92
C PHE A 84 2.95 -3.48 6.64
N ALA A 85 3.20 -2.86 5.48
CA ALA A 85 4.54 -2.56 4.98
C ALA A 85 4.97 -1.14 5.36
N PRO A 86 5.89 -0.97 6.33
CA PRO A 86 6.46 0.32 6.62
C PRO A 86 7.43 0.74 5.50
N THR A 87 7.40 2.03 5.12
CA THR A 87 8.32 2.61 4.14
C THR A 87 9.72 2.82 4.73
N ASP A 88 10.71 3.06 3.87
CA ASP A 88 12.07 3.43 4.31
C ASP A 88 12.05 4.71 5.17
N ALA A 89 11.12 5.64 4.88
CA ALA A 89 10.89 6.81 5.71
C ALA A 89 10.33 6.46 7.11
N ALA A 90 9.53 5.39 7.20
CA ALA A 90 9.06 4.87 8.49
C ALA A 90 10.20 4.30 9.33
N PHE A 91 11.12 3.58 8.71
CA PHE A 91 12.34 3.09 9.36
C PHE A 91 13.26 4.23 9.80
N ALA A 92 13.33 5.33 9.05
CA ALA A 92 14.12 6.50 9.40
C ALA A 92 13.60 7.23 10.65
N LYS A 93 12.35 7.02 11.04
CA LYS A 93 11.80 7.54 12.32
C LYS A 93 12.29 6.78 13.55
N LEU A 94 12.85 5.58 13.37
CA LEU A 94 13.46 4.82 14.47
C LEU A 94 14.77 5.47 14.91
N PRO A 95 15.18 5.27 16.17
CA PRO A 95 16.50 5.73 16.65
C PRO A 95 17.62 5.22 15.74
N ALA A 96 18.61 6.09 15.49
CA ALA A 96 19.76 5.76 14.67
C ALA A 96 20.44 4.45 15.15
N GLY A 97 20.77 3.56 14.21
CA GLY A 97 21.38 2.27 14.51
C GLY A 97 20.41 1.14 14.90
N THR A 98 19.12 1.45 15.13
CA THR A 98 18.13 0.41 15.48
C THR A 98 17.96 -0.58 14.34
N VAL A 99 17.79 -0.11 13.11
CA VAL A 99 17.62 -0.97 11.92
C VAL A 99 18.87 -1.82 11.69
N GLU A 100 20.05 -1.18 11.76
CA GLU A 100 21.34 -1.87 11.59
C GLU A 100 21.55 -2.97 12.66
N THR A 101 21.09 -2.69 13.88
CA THR A 101 21.15 -3.65 14.97
C THR A 101 20.18 -4.80 14.74
N LEU A 102 18.96 -4.52 14.28
CA LEU A 102 17.94 -5.53 14.05
C LEU A 102 18.28 -6.50 12.89
N VAL A 103 18.96 -6.02 11.85
CA VAL A 103 19.36 -6.89 10.72
C VAL A 103 20.58 -7.76 11.00
N LYS A 104 21.24 -7.57 12.16
CA LYS A 104 22.35 -8.43 12.56
C LYS A 104 21.89 -9.86 12.84
N PRO A 105 22.70 -10.87 12.49
CA PRO A 105 22.36 -12.28 12.71
C PRO A 105 22.00 -12.61 14.17
N GLU A 106 22.60 -11.89 15.13
CA GLU A 106 22.39 -12.03 16.58
C GLU A 106 20.95 -11.67 16.97
N ASN A 107 20.33 -10.76 16.24
CA ASN A 107 18.99 -10.23 16.49
C ASN A 107 17.91 -10.80 15.55
N LYS A 108 18.25 -11.86 14.81
CA LYS A 108 17.36 -12.48 13.82
C LYS A 108 15.98 -12.84 14.42
N THR A 109 15.95 -13.40 15.62
CA THR A 109 14.71 -13.77 16.31
C THR A 109 13.85 -12.55 16.61
N THR A 110 14.46 -11.47 17.07
CA THR A 110 13.75 -10.20 17.33
C THR A 110 13.23 -9.60 16.04
N LEU A 111 14.04 -9.63 14.98
CA LEU A 111 13.63 -9.16 13.65
C LEU A 111 12.45 -9.99 13.09
N GLN A 112 12.50 -11.32 13.23
CA GLN A 112 11.40 -12.20 12.85
C GLN A 112 10.12 -11.86 13.62
N SER A 113 10.22 -11.61 14.92
CA SER A 113 9.09 -11.24 15.78
C SER A 113 8.45 -9.92 15.32
N ILE A 114 9.26 -8.92 14.99
CA ILE A 114 8.80 -7.62 14.47
C ILE A 114 8.14 -7.82 13.10
N LEU A 115 8.75 -8.54 12.18
CA LEU A 115 8.22 -8.74 10.85
C LEU A 115 6.91 -9.56 10.87
N THR A 116 6.84 -10.62 11.69
CA THR A 116 5.60 -11.39 11.86
C THR A 116 4.51 -10.61 12.59
N TYR A 117 4.87 -9.60 13.37
CA TYR A 117 3.92 -8.64 13.95
C TYR A 117 3.26 -7.74 12.90
N HIS A 118 3.95 -7.46 11.79
CA HIS A 118 3.41 -6.72 10.65
C HIS A 118 2.61 -7.59 9.66
N VAL A 119 2.48 -8.88 9.93
CA VAL A 119 1.74 -9.81 9.08
C VAL A 119 0.51 -10.31 9.83
N VAL A 120 -0.65 -10.20 9.20
CA VAL A 120 -1.91 -10.78 9.68
C VAL A 120 -2.29 -11.92 8.74
N PRO A 121 -2.51 -13.13 9.26
CA PRO A 121 -3.01 -14.24 8.46
C PRO A 121 -4.44 -13.91 7.98
N GLY A 122 -4.69 -14.15 6.70
CA GLY A 122 -5.95 -13.81 6.05
C GLY A 122 -5.84 -12.56 5.17
N ARG A 123 -6.83 -12.40 4.30
CA ARG A 123 -6.98 -11.20 3.48
C ARG A 123 -7.88 -10.22 4.24
N VAL A 124 -7.35 -9.09 4.62
CA VAL A 124 -8.09 -8.01 5.27
C VAL A 124 -7.91 -6.75 4.41
N THR A 125 -8.98 -6.30 3.77
CA THR A 125 -9.00 -5.07 2.98
C THR A 125 -9.30 -3.86 3.85
N ALA A 126 -9.12 -2.65 3.32
CA ALA A 126 -9.50 -1.43 4.03
C ALA A 126 -11.01 -1.39 4.35
N SER A 127 -11.82 -1.95 3.46
CA SER A 127 -13.27 -2.10 3.69
C SER A 127 -13.57 -3.04 4.85
N ASP A 128 -12.86 -4.18 4.91
CA ASP A 128 -12.99 -5.13 6.03
C ASP A 128 -12.55 -4.47 7.34
N LEU A 129 -11.40 -3.77 7.34
CA LEU A 129 -10.91 -3.02 8.50
C LEU A 129 -11.93 -2.00 8.98
N THR A 130 -12.49 -1.21 8.07
CA THR A 130 -13.50 -0.20 8.39
C THR A 130 -14.76 -0.83 9.00
N THR A 131 -15.20 -1.96 8.45
CA THR A 131 -16.35 -2.70 8.97
C THR A 131 -16.06 -3.25 10.36
N MET A 132 -14.91 -3.93 10.54
CA MET A 132 -14.50 -4.46 11.84
C MET A 132 -14.35 -3.37 12.90
N ILE A 133 -13.82 -2.19 12.52
CA ILE A 133 -13.69 -1.04 13.44
C ILE A 133 -15.07 -0.51 13.82
N ARG A 134 -15.98 -0.39 12.87
CA ARG A 134 -17.36 0.07 13.12
C ARG A 134 -18.09 -0.89 14.05
N ASP A 135 -18.04 -2.19 13.76
CA ASP A 135 -18.69 -3.24 14.55
C ASP A 135 -18.07 -3.38 15.95
N GLY A 136 -16.77 -3.10 16.07
CA GLY A 136 -16.03 -3.10 17.32
C GLY A 136 -16.14 -1.80 18.14
N GLY A 137 -17.10 -0.91 17.81
CA GLY A 137 -17.30 0.33 18.57
C GLY A 137 -16.19 1.35 18.40
N GLY A 138 -15.57 1.41 17.21
CA GLY A 138 -14.50 2.35 16.87
C GLY A 138 -13.10 1.77 16.93
N ARG A 139 -12.96 0.49 17.24
CA ARG A 139 -11.70 -0.24 17.28
C ARG A 139 -11.86 -1.68 16.79
N ALA A 140 -10.87 -2.20 16.08
CA ALA A 140 -10.79 -3.61 15.70
C ALA A 140 -9.48 -4.21 16.24
N SER A 141 -9.56 -5.44 16.72
CA SER A 141 -8.38 -6.20 17.17
C SER A 141 -7.99 -7.19 16.08
N LEU A 142 -6.78 -7.08 15.57
CA LEU A 142 -6.20 -7.97 14.57
C LEU A 142 -5.18 -8.87 15.26
N THR A 143 -5.29 -10.17 15.06
CA THR A 143 -4.27 -11.12 15.54
C THR A 143 -3.19 -11.23 14.48
N THR A 144 -1.97 -10.92 14.84
CA THR A 144 -0.81 -10.98 13.95
C THR A 144 -0.21 -12.38 13.89
N ALA A 145 0.65 -12.64 12.91
CA ALA A 145 1.26 -13.95 12.73
C ALA A 145 2.17 -14.40 13.89
N ASN A 146 2.65 -13.46 14.71
CA ASN A 146 3.38 -13.78 15.95
C ASN A 146 2.46 -14.04 17.16
N GLY A 147 1.13 -13.99 16.98
CA GLY A 147 0.14 -14.20 18.04
C GLY A 147 -0.18 -12.97 18.89
N ALA A 148 0.45 -11.84 18.61
CA ALA A 148 0.16 -10.60 19.32
C ALA A 148 -1.05 -9.87 18.70
N THR A 149 -1.61 -8.92 19.45
CA THR A 149 -2.76 -8.14 19.02
C THR A 149 -2.30 -6.78 18.50
N LEU A 150 -2.80 -6.43 17.33
CA LEU A 150 -2.68 -5.11 16.72
C LEU A 150 -4.06 -4.45 16.73
N THR A 151 -4.16 -3.23 17.23
CA THR A 151 -5.43 -2.52 17.29
C THR A 151 -5.56 -1.57 16.11
N ALA A 152 -6.61 -1.74 15.30
CA ALA A 152 -6.96 -0.81 14.25
C ALA A 152 -8.08 0.12 14.71
N SER A 153 -8.00 1.40 14.34
CA SER A 153 -9.03 2.41 14.59
C SER A 153 -9.11 3.38 13.41
N MET A 154 -10.14 4.19 13.35
CA MET A 154 -10.27 5.24 12.34
C MET A 154 -9.92 6.60 12.94
N MET A 155 -9.12 7.38 12.20
CA MET A 155 -8.89 8.79 12.46
C MET A 155 -9.34 9.59 11.23
N GLY A 156 -10.58 10.05 11.26
CA GLY A 156 -11.26 10.53 10.04
C GLY A 156 -11.43 9.39 9.04
N ASP A 157 -10.92 9.55 7.83
CA ASP A 157 -10.98 8.55 6.77
C ASP A 157 -9.72 7.66 6.69
N VAL A 158 -8.76 7.85 7.61
CA VAL A 158 -7.50 7.12 7.62
C VAL A 158 -7.54 6.01 8.67
N VAL A 159 -7.14 4.81 8.30
CA VAL A 159 -6.93 3.71 9.25
C VAL A 159 -5.65 3.96 10.03
N MET A 160 -5.76 3.93 11.33
CA MET A 160 -4.64 4.04 12.27
C MET A 160 -4.46 2.71 12.99
N LEU A 161 -3.23 2.25 13.04
CA LEU A 161 -2.84 1.05 13.77
C LEU A 161 -2.13 1.46 15.06
N THR A 162 -2.47 0.80 16.15
CA THR A 162 -1.82 0.99 17.45
C THR A 162 -1.21 -0.32 17.89
N ASP A 163 0.08 -0.29 18.19
CA ASP A 163 0.81 -1.46 18.67
C ASP A 163 0.64 -1.70 20.19
N ALA A 164 1.20 -2.80 20.69
CA ALA A 164 1.10 -3.18 22.09
C ALA A 164 1.79 -2.20 23.05
N LYS A 165 2.71 -1.37 22.55
CA LYS A 165 3.44 -0.36 23.31
C LYS A 165 2.80 1.03 23.24
N GLY A 166 1.67 1.17 22.50
CA GLY A 166 0.99 2.45 22.27
C GLY A 166 1.58 3.26 21.13
N GLY A 167 2.50 2.69 20.33
CA GLY A 167 2.98 3.29 19.09
C GLY A 167 1.87 3.33 18.04
N MET A 168 1.80 4.42 17.31
CA MET A 168 0.76 4.64 16.29
C MET A 168 1.38 4.72 14.90
N SER A 169 0.72 4.11 13.95
CA SER A 169 1.06 4.15 12.53
C SER A 169 -0.18 4.39 11.69
N HIS A 170 -0.06 5.22 10.66
CA HIS A 170 -1.15 5.48 9.73
C HIS A 170 -0.97 4.67 8.47
N VAL A 171 -2.08 4.17 7.93
CA VAL A 171 -2.10 3.54 6.62
C VAL A 171 -2.14 4.66 5.56
N THR A 172 -1.02 4.86 4.88
CA THR A 172 -0.88 5.90 3.85
C THR A 172 -1.44 5.45 2.51
N GLN A 173 -1.37 4.15 2.24
CA GLN A 173 -1.97 3.53 1.07
C GLN A 173 -2.50 2.14 1.44
N ALA A 174 -3.77 1.92 1.17
CA ALA A 174 -4.45 0.66 1.46
C ALA A 174 -4.71 -0.13 0.17
N ASP A 175 -5.08 -1.39 0.33
CA ASP A 175 -5.59 -2.26 -0.72
C ASP A 175 -4.65 -2.44 -1.94
N VAL A 176 -3.34 -2.51 -1.69
CA VAL A 176 -2.38 -2.90 -2.72
C VAL A 176 -2.47 -4.42 -2.91
N MET A 177 -3.30 -4.83 -3.88
CA MET A 177 -3.63 -6.24 -4.12
C MET A 177 -2.43 -6.99 -4.69
N GLN A 178 -2.23 -8.23 -4.19
CA GLN A 178 -1.19 -9.15 -4.60
C GLN A 178 -1.80 -10.54 -4.87
N SER A 179 -1.05 -11.41 -5.56
CA SER A 179 -1.54 -12.77 -5.86
C SER A 179 -1.76 -13.61 -4.60
N ASN A 180 -0.98 -13.38 -3.56
CA ASN A 180 -1.04 -14.10 -2.29
C ASN A 180 -1.46 -13.25 -1.09
N GLY A 181 -2.03 -12.05 -1.31
CA GLY A 181 -2.53 -11.23 -0.22
C GLY A 181 -2.75 -9.76 -0.56
N VAL A 182 -2.68 -8.92 0.46
CA VAL A 182 -2.85 -7.47 0.38
C VAL A 182 -1.73 -6.79 1.15
N ILE A 183 -1.24 -5.67 0.62
CA ILE A 183 -0.30 -4.80 1.33
C ILE A 183 -1.01 -3.50 1.72
N HIS A 184 -0.79 -3.08 2.95
CA HIS A 184 -1.13 -1.74 3.44
C HIS A 184 0.16 -1.02 3.80
N VAL A 185 0.40 0.12 3.19
CA VAL A 185 1.63 0.91 3.39
C VAL A 185 1.50 1.75 4.65
N LEU A 186 2.53 1.72 5.50
CA LEU A 186 2.57 2.42 6.77
C LEU A 186 3.61 3.54 6.78
N ASP A 187 3.30 4.60 7.53
CA ASP A 187 4.20 5.74 7.78
C ASP A 187 5.12 5.55 8.99
N SER A 188 4.91 4.52 9.79
CA SER A 188 5.70 4.21 10.98
C SER A 188 5.82 2.71 11.19
N VAL A 189 6.92 2.28 11.85
CA VAL A 189 7.16 0.86 12.18
C VAL A 189 6.48 0.54 13.50
N LEU A 190 5.73 -0.57 13.53
CA LEU A 190 5.06 -1.08 14.73
C LEU A 190 6.02 -1.98 15.51
N MET A 191 5.97 -1.89 16.83
CA MET A 191 6.82 -2.66 17.73
C MET A 191 5.98 -3.57 18.63
N PRO A 192 6.26 -4.88 18.68
CA PRO A 192 5.56 -5.83 19.56
C PRO A 192 5.94 -5.67 21.05
#